data_1ec31b5bbb3259ed901c1ae349ebf1be
#
_entry.id   1ec31b5bbb3259ed901c1ae349ebf1be
#
_cell.length_a   1.000
_cell.length_b   1.000
_cell.length_c   1.000
_cell.angle_alpha   90.00
_cell.angle_beta   90.00
_cell.angle_gamma   90.00
#
_symmetry.space_group_name_H-M   'P 1'
#
loop_
_entity.id
_entity.type
_entity.pdbx_description
1 polymer ?
#
loop_
_entity_poly.entity_id
_entity_poly.type
_entity_poly.pdbx_seq_one_letter_code
_entity_poly.pdbx_strand_id
1 'polypeptide(L)'
;MRVTPQRVAILEAMYELKTHPTAENIIEFIKTKHPNIAVGTVYKVIENFVEKGIVDKVKTDNGVMRYDAFTGNHHHLFCDDSQRIEDYYDDTLDEMLKKYFEKKQIPEFSIKNIRLEITGHFKKNKKY
;
A
#
# COMPACT_ATOMS: atom_id res chain seq x y z
N MET A 1 -5.58 -14.77 -12.75
CA MET A 1 -5.48 -13.51 -13.49
C MET A 1 -4.58 -13.67 -14.68
N ARG A 2 -4.97 -13.06 -15.79
CA ARG A 2 -4.16 -13.17 -16.96
C ARG A 2 -2.99 -12.21 -16.92
N VAL A 3 -1.81 -12.70 -17.21
CA VAL A 3 -0.62 -11.86 -17.28
C VAL A 3 -0.55 -11.22 -18.66
N THR A 4 -0.50 -9.89 -18.71
CA THR A 4 -0.38 -9.16 -19.95
C THR A 4 0.78 -8.17 -19.83
N PRO A 5 1.35 -7.72 -20.94
CA PRO A 5 2.45 -6.72 -20.88
C PRO A 5 2.03 -5.45 -20.14
N GLN A 6 0.78 -5.03 -20.30
CA GLN A 6 0.30 -3.83 -19.61
C GLN A 6 0.26 -4.03 -18.11
N ARG A 7 -0.20 -5.19 -17.65
CA ARG A 7 -0.25 -5.46 -16.21
C ARG A 7 1.15 -5.53 -15.62
N VAL A 8 2.07 -6.16 -16.34
CA VAL A 8 3.46 -6.24 -15.89
C VAL A 8 4.06 -4.84 -15.78
N ALA A 9 3.85 -3.99 -16.80
CA ALA A 9 4.40 -2.64 -16.80
C ALA A 9 3.87 -1.82 -15.63
N ILE A 10 2.58 -1.95 -15.33
CA ILE A 10 1.98 -1.18 -14.25
C ILE A 10 2.47 -1.67 -12.89
N LEU A 11 2.59 -2.98 -12.70
CA LEU A 11 3.10 -3.52 -11.45
C LEU A 11 4.55 -3.11 -11.24
N GLU A 12 5.35 -3.15 -12.30
CA GLU A 12 6.75 -2.70 -12.22
C GLU A 12 6.85 -1.23 -11.85
N ALA A 13 5.95 -0.40 -12.38
CA ALA A 13 5.91 1.01 -12.03
C ALA A 13 5.66 1.19 -10.54
N MET A 14 4.77 0.40 -9.98
CA MET A 14 4.47 0.48 -8.56
C MET A 14 5.67 0.07 -7.70
N TYR A 15 6.39 -0.96 -8.11
CA TYR A 15 7.61 -1.36 -7.41
C TYR A 15 8.69 -0.29 -7.51
N GLU A 16 8.82 0.33 -8.68
CA GLU A 16 9.84 1.37 -8.88
C GLU A 16 9.58 2.60 -8.04
N LEU A 17 8.33 2.98 -7.89
CA LEU A 17 7.97 4.18 -7.16
C LEU A 17 8.12 4.06 -5.65
N LYS A 18 8.04 2.86 -5.12
CA LYS A 18 8.38 2.52 -3.73
C LYS A 18 7.72 3.26 -2.57
N THR A 19 7.28 4.44 -2.72
CA THR A 19 6.81 5.27 -1.62
C THR A 19 5.30 5.29 -1.50
N HIS A 20 4.65 4.19 -1.79
CA HIS A 20 3.19 4.09 -1.78
C HIS A 20 2.59 5.12 -2.71
N PRO A 21 2.71 4.92 -4.01
CA PRO A 21 2.27 5.92 -4.99
C PRO A 21 0.75 6.06 -5.04
N THR A 22 0.32 7.26 -5.44
CA THR A 22 -1.08 7.48 -5.78
C THR A 22 -1.30 7.00 -7.21
N ALA A 23 -2.58 6.92 -7.62
CA ALA A 23 -2.87 6.56 -9.01
C ALA A 23 -2.24 7.56 -9.98
N GLU A 24 -2.26 8.85 -9.62
CA GLU A 24 -1.64 9.88 -10.47
C GLU A 24 -0.15 9.69 -10.63
N ASN A 25 0.54 9.32 -9.56
CA ASN A 25 1.97 9.03 -9.63
C ASN A 25 2.24 7.89 -10.59
N ILE A 26 1.43 6.85 -10.53
CA ILE A 26 1.60 5.69 -11.39
C ILE A 26 1.33 6.08 -12.84
N ILE A 27 0.28 6.86 -13.08
CA ILE A 27 -0.06 7.31 -14.41
C ILE A 27 1.05 8.13 -15.03
N GLU A 28 1.62 9.07 -14.26
CA GLU A 28 2.71 9.88 -14.76
C GLU A 28 3.93 9.06 -15.13
N PHE A 29 4.26 8.08 -14.29
CA PHE A 29 5.38 7.20 -14.55
C PHE A 29 5.14 6.40 -15.84
N ILE A 30 3.92 5.87 -15.98
CA ILE A 30 3.57 5.07 -17.15
C ILE A 30 3.60 5.90 -18.43
N LYS A 31 3.12 7.14 -18.37
CA LYS A 31 3.16 8.01 -19.55
C LYS A 31 4.57 8.20 -20.09
N THR A 32 5.53 8.26 -19.19
CA THR A 32 6.91 8.45 -19.59
C THR A 32 7.49 7.21 -20.25
N LYS A 33 7.20 6.04 -19.69
CA LYS A 33 7.82 4.81 -20.16
C LYS A 33 6.99 4.03 -21.18
N HIS A 34 5.68 4.12 -21.05
CA HIS A 34 4.77 3.35 -21.89
C HIS A 34 3.62 4.23 -22.36
N PRO A 35 3.88 5.20 -23.22
CA PRO A 35 2.85 6.18 -23.60
C PRO A 35 1.66 5.59 -24.31
N ASN A 36 1.77 4.34 -24.79
CA ASN A 36 0.63 3.71 -25.47
C ASN A 36 -0.43 3.19 -24.53
N ILE A 37 -0.14 3.12 -23.23
CA ILE A 37 -1.12 2.61 -22.28
C ILE A 37 -2.05 3.75 -21.89
N ALA A 38 -3.34 3.56 -22.15
CA ALA A 38 -4.32 4.59 -21.85
C ALA A 38 -4.54 4.75 -20.35
N VAL A 39 -4.87 5.96 -19.93
CA VAL A 39 -5.11 6.27 -18.52
C VAL A 39 -6.20 5.37 -17.93
N GLY A 40 -7.28 5.16 -18.68
CA GLY A 40 -8.35 4.29 -18.21
C GLY A 40 -7.88 2.87 -17.97
N THR A 41 -6.94 2.39 -18.77
CA THR A 41 -6.38 1.07 -18.59
C THR A 41 -5.58 1.00 -17.28
N VAL A 42 -4.82 2.05 -16.97
CA VAL A 42 -4.05 2.07 -15.73
C VAL A 42 -4.97 1.95 -14.53
N TYR A 43 -6.05 2.73 -14.48
CA TYR A 43 -7.01 2.66 -13.39
C TYR A 43 -7.62 1.26 -13.26
N LYS A 44 -8.02 0.69 -14.38
CA LYS A 44 -8.63 -0.64 -14.37
C LYS A 44 -7.69 -1.70 -13.84
N VAL A 45 -6.43 -1.64 -14.25
CA VAL A 45 -5.44 -2.63 -13.85
C VAL A 45 -5.13 -2.49 -12.36
N ILE A 46 -5.02 -1.24 -11.87
CA ILE A 46 -4.78 -1.02 -10.44
C ILE A 46 -5.92 -1.61 -9.61
N GLU A 47 -7.18 -1.33 -10.00
CA GLU A 47 -8.32 -1.88 -9.28
C GLU A 47 -8.36 -3.39 -9.34
N ASN A 48 -7.97 -3.96 -10.46
CA ASN A 48 -7.91 -5.41 -10.59
C ASN A 48 -6.87 -6.00 -9.64
N PHE A 49 -5.71 -5.36 -9.52
CA PHE A 49 -4.67 -5.81 -8.59
C PHE A 49 -5.16 -5.75 -7.15
N VAL A 50 -5.91 -4.70 -6.80
CA VAL A 50 -6.46 -4.58 -5.45
C VAL A 50 -7.46 -5.72 -5.18
N GLU A 51 -8.34 -5.96 -6.14
CA GLU A 51 -9.32 -7.03 -6.00
C GLU A 51 -8.68 -8.38 -5.82
N LYS A 52 -7.58 -8.62 -6.51
CA LYS A 52 -6.90 -9.91 -6.43
C LYS A 52 -5.92 -10.00 -5.26
N GLY A 53 -5.78 -8.95 -4.48
CA GLY A 53 -4.87 -8.98 -3.33
C GLY A 53 -3.41 -8.85 -3.68
N ILE A 54 -3.10 -8.45 -4.90
CA ILE A 54 -1.72 -8.26 -5.34
C ILE A 54 -1.18 -6.93 -4.83
N VAL A 55 -2.05 -5.95 -4.72
CA VAL A 55 -1.72 -4.61 -4.27
C VAL A 55 -2.72 -4.21 -3.19
N ASP A 56 -2.24 -3.56 -2.14
CA ASP A 56 -3.12 -3.06 -1.08
C ASP A 56 -3.42 -1.59 -1.27
N LYS A 57 -4.63 -1.20 -0.89
CA LYS A 57 -4.97 0.21 -0.81
C LYS A 57 -4.62 0.72 0.56
N VAL A 58 -3.99 1.87 0.62
CA VAL A 58 -3.66 2.53 1.88
C VAL A 58 -4.39 3.87 1.88
N LYS A 59 -5.43 3.97 2.70
CA LYS A 59 -6.18 5.21 2.77
C LYS A 59 -5.53 6.12 3.81
N THR A 60 -5.17 7.32 3.40
CA THR A 60 -4.52 8.26 4.31
C THR A 60 -5.53 9.23 4.89
N ASP A 61 -5.12 9.93 5.96
CA ASP A 61 -6.01 10.86 6.67
C ASP A 61 -6.54 11.98 5.79
N ASN A 62 -5.77 12.38 4.80
CA ASN A 62 -6.20 13.46 3.94
C ASN A 62 -7.09 12.99 2.79
N GLY A 63 -7.49 11.73 2.81
CA GLY A 63 -8.39 11.21 1.80
C GLY A 63 -7.73 10.75 0.52
N VAL A 64 -6.42 10.93 0.39
CA VAL A 64 -5.72 10.48 -0.80
C VAL A 64 -5.47 8.99 -0.70
N MET A 65 -5.83 8.24 -1.73
CA MET A 65 -5.61 6.81 -1.76
C MET A 65 -4.23 6.51 -2.33
N ARG A 66 -3.49 5.67 -1.62
CA ARG A 66 -2.19 5.22 -2.08
C ARG A 66 -2.19 3.72 -2.23
N TYR A 67 -1.20 3.18 -2.91
CA TYR A 67 -1.16 1.77 -3.24
C TYR A 67 0.18 1.18 -2.85
N ASP A 68 0.14 -0.04 -2.32
CA ASP A 68 1.32 -0.73 -1.85
C ASP A 68 1.41 -2.07 -2.55
N ALA A 69 2.42 -2.25 -3.38
CA ALA A 69 2.63 -3.51 -4.08
C ALA A 69 3.43 -4.51 -3.24
N PHE A 70 3.97 -4.08 -2.11
CA PHE A 70 4.71 -4.96 -1.22
C PHE A 70 3.76 -5.42 -0.13
N THR A 71 3.07 -6.52 -0.38
CA THR A 71 2.00 -6.97 0.50
C THR A 71 2.45 -7.85 1.64
N GLY A 72 3.70 -7.76 2.04
CA GLY A 72 4.19 -8.51 3.17
C GLY A 72 3.54 -8.07 4.47
N ASN A 73 3.87 -8.75 5.55
CA ASN A 73 3.26 -8.46 6.84
C ASN A 73 3.92 -7.23 7.46
N HIS A 74 3.33 -6.08 7.30
CA HIS A 74 3.87 -4.84 7.85
C HIS A 74 2.75 -3.84 8.10
N HIS A 75 3.10 -2.81 8.83
CA HIS A 75 2.18 -1.71 9.17
C HIS A 75 2.68 -0.44 8.48
N HIS A 76 1.95 0.64 8.62
CA HIS A 76 2.30 1.89 7.96
C HIS A 76 2.42 3.03 8.95
N LEU A 77 3.44 3.86 8.77
CA LEU A 77 3.56 5.13 9.49
C LEU A 77 3.20 6.24 8.51
N PHE A 78 2.22 7.05 8.88
CA PHE A 78 1.79 8.15 8.02
C PHE A 78 2.13 9.47 8.68
N CYS A 79 2.87 10.31 7.96
CA CYS A 79 3.24 11.63 8.44
C CYS A 79 2.20 12.64 7.94
N ASP A 80 1.49 13.26 8.86
CA ASP A 80 0.43 14.19 8.48
C ASP A 80 0.96 15.53 7.97
N ASP A 81 2.21 15.88 8.29
CA ASP A 81 2.82 17.11 7.79
C ASP A 81 3.27 16.99 6.35
N SER A 82 3.99 15.92 6.03
CA SER A 82 4.65 15.79 4.74
C SER A 82 3.94 14.84 3.80
N GLN A 83 2.89 14.18 4.28
CA GLN A 83 2.17 13.16 3.50
C GLN A 83 3.03 11.95 3.17
N ARG A 84 4.12 11.76 3.89
CA ARG A 84 5.05 10.65 3.65
C ARG A 84 4.53 9.40 4.36
N ILE A 85 4.67 8.25 3.73
CA ILE A 85 4.30 6.97 4.29
C ILE A 85 5.52 6.08 4.32
N GLU A 86 5.74 5.40 5.44
CA GLU A 86 6.81 4.41 5.54
C GLU A 86 6.27 3.10 6.07
N ASP A 87 6.88 2.01 5.64
CA ASP A 87 6.54 0.70 6.16
C ASP A 87 7.13 0.53 7.56
N TYR A 88 6.39 -0.14 8.42
CA TYR A 88 6.82 -0.36 9.79
C TYR A 88 6.69 -1.85 10.10
N TYR A 89 7.78 -2.47 10.48
CA TYR A 89 7.83 -3.88 10.80
C TYR A 89 8.10 -4.04 12.29
N ASP A 90 7.28 -4.84 12.97
CA ASP A 90 7.43 -5.01 14.40
C ASP A 90 6.87 -6.38 14.77
N ASP A 91 7.75 -7.36 14.87
CA ASP A 91 7.34 -8.73 15.15
C ASP A 91 6.71 -8.87 16.52
N THR A 92 7.16 -8.10 17.49
CA THR A 92 6.60 -8.14 18.84
C THR A 92 5.16 -7.64 18.83
N LEU A 93 4.93 -6.56 18.12
CA LEU A 93 3.58 -6.02 17.97
C LEU A 93 2.67 -7.04 17.29
N ASP A 94 3.15 -7.66 16.23
CA ASP A 94 2.37 -8.66 15.50
C ASP A 94 1.99 -9.82 16.40
N GLU A 95 2.92 -10.27 17.21
CA GLU A 95 2.67 -11.37 18.12
C GLU A 95 1.66 -10.97 19.19
N MET A 96 1.75 -9.75 19.70
CA MET A 96 0.80 -9.24 20.69
C MET A 96 -0.61 -9.18 20.12
N LEU A 97 -0.74 -8.68 18.88
CA LEU A 97 -2.05 -8.59 18.24
C LEU A 97 -2.64 -9.97 18.00
N LYS A 98 -1.80 -10.91 17.58
CA LYS A 98 -2.24 -12.27 17.35
C LYS A 98 -2.76 -12.89 18.63
N LYS A 99 -2.01 -12.76 19.72
CA LYS A 99 -2.42 -13.33 21.00
C LYS A 99 -3.69 -12.68 21.54
N TYR A 100 -3.79 -11.36 21.35
CA TYR A 100 -4.97 -10.66 21.82
C TYR A 100 -6.22 -11.22 21.17
N PHE A 101 -6.20 -11.40 19.86
CA PHE A 101 -7.38 -11.85 19.13
C PHE A 101 -7.62 -13.35 19.21
N GLU A 102 -6.63 -14.12 19.67
CA GLU A 102 -6.87 -15.52 20.00
C GLU A 102 -7.79 -15.63 21.21
N LYS A 103 -7.64 -14.72 22.16
CA LYS A 103 -8.48 -14.71 23.33
C LYS A 103 -9.78 -13.95 23.11
N LYS A 104 -9.71 -12.85 22.40
CA LYS A 104 -10.86 -12.01 22.17
C LYS A 104 -11.36 -12.22 20.77
N GLN A 105 -12.10 -13.27 20.57
CA GLN A 105 -12.57 -13.58 19.22
C GLN A 105 -13.72 -12.69 18.82
N ILE A 106 -13.73 -12.30 17.56
CA ILE A 106 -14.83 -11.52 16.99
C ILE A 106 -15.86 -12.52 16.48
N PRO A 107 -17.11 -12.46 16.95
CA PRO A 107 -18.11 -13.46 16.58
C PRO A 107 -18.30 -13.54 15.06
N GLU A 108 -18.26 -14.76 14.56
CA GLU A 108 -18.52 -15.05 13.14
C GLU A 108 -17.55 -14.37 12.19
N PHE A 109 -16.34 -14.04 12.66
CA PHE A 109 -15.37 -13.36 11.83
C PHE A 109 -14.01 -14.04 11.97
N SER A 110 -13.40 -14.38 10.84
CA SER A 110 -12.09 -15.00 10.82
C SER A 110 -11.06 -13.98 10.34
N ILE A 111 -10.08 -13.68 11.18
CA ILE A 111 -9.08 -12.67 10.87
C ILE A 111 -7.99 -13.28 10.02
N LYS A 112 -7.71 -12.66 8.88
CA LYS A 112 -6.60 -13.11 8.04
C LYS A 112 -5.32 -12.39 8.38
N ASN A 113 -5.36 -11.11 8.55
CA ASN A 113 -4.19 -10.36 8.99
C ASN A 113 -4.65 -9.05 9.61
N ILE A 114 -3.72 -8.37 10.26
CA ILE A 114 -4.00 -7.09 10.91
C ILE A 114 -2.95 -6.11 10.45
N ARG A 115 -3.38 -4.95 9.98
CA ARG A 115 -2.47 -3.87 9.62
C ARG A 115 -2.90 -2.61 10.31
N LEU A 116 -1.94 -1.91 10.89
CA LEU A 116 -2.19 -0.67 11.59
C LEU A 116 -1.65 0.49 10.78
N GLU A 117 -2.35 1.61 10.85
CA GLU A 117 -1.84 2.86 10.31
C GLU A 117 -1.59 3.75 11.51
N ILE A 118 -0.35 4.13 11.72
CA ILE A 118 0.02 4.98 12.86
C ILE A 118 0.31 6.36 12.30
N THR A 119 -0.48 7.34 12.75
CA THR A 119 -0.38 8.70 12.25
C THR A 119 0.41 9.56 13.22
N GLY A 120 1.33 10.33 12.69
CA GLY A 120 2.14 11.23 13.52
C GLY A 120 2.97 12.10 12.62
N HIS A 121 4.14 12.48 13.07
CA HIS A 121 5.08 13.22 12.23
C HIS A 121 6.49 12.78 12.57
N PHE A 122 7.35 12.77 11.56
CA PHE A 122 8.73 12.36 11.78
C PHE A 122 9.47 13.49 12.46
N LYS A 123 10.25 13.13 13.48
CA LYS A 123 11.00 14.12 14.21
C LYS A 123 12.13 14.63 13.35
N LYS A 124 12.36 15.94 13.44
CA LYS A 124 13.35 16.50 12.67
C LYS A 124 14.68 16.21 13.16
N ASN A 125 15.50 16.39 13.30
CA ASN A 125 16.73 16.21 13.85
C ASN A 125 17.10 14.89 14.17
N LYS A 126 16.63 14.00 13.54
CA LYS A 126 17.13 12.80 13.74
C LYS A 126 18.39 12.81 13.18
N LYS A 127 19.16 13.12 13.23
CA LYS A 127 20.15 13.26 12.66
C LYS A 127 20.85 12.50 12.65
N TYR A 128 20.67 12.45 12.35
CA TYR A 128 21.05 11.88 12.07
C TYR A 128 21.80 11.78 11.71
#